data_436457b68f025bfa0e012ffa394125f7
#
_entry.id   436457b68f025bfa0e012ffa394125f7
#
_cell.length_a   1.000
_cell.length_b   1.000
_cell.length_c   1.000
_cell.angle_alpha   90.00
_cell.angle_beta   90.00
_cell.angle_gamma   90.00
#
_symmetry.space_group_name_H-M   'P 1'
#
loop_
_entity.id
_entity.type
_entity.pdbx_description
1 polymer ?
#
loop_
_entity_poly.entity_id
_entity_poly.type
_entity_poly.pdbx_seq_one_letter_code
_entity_poly.pdbx_strand_id
1 'polypeptide(L)'
;FIREKHNTSWSKAEAECYRHWILENQEKRAKYLIQYLKHSEWAKEVEENENKPEIFLTIWKWYRRNYKKRERKKSSVLMEQIDMKRKGFSVDSAYADSVRYTLTEKSEAVAFDIGFYMAWEIVKHHPNIQWRMADVPKDDIEANLFQLNGFYDCEERGEGKEPFAFDVNPFGYIESLWREFFDQEAEPTDESLYQMYLDISAQAKEV
;
A
#
# COMPACT_ATOMS: atom_id res chain seq x y z
N PHE A 1 -5.69 -11.83 -9.13
CA PHE A 1 -6.45 -10.96 -10.01
C PHE A 1 -5.49 -10.01 -10.73
N ILE A 2 -5.46 -9.94 -12.04
CA ILE A 2 -4.77 -9.00 -12.96
C ILE A 2 -3.38 -8.45 -12.50
N ARG A 3 -2.52 -9.27 -11.89
CA ARG A 3 -1.14 -8.86 -11.56
C ARG A 3 -0.14 -9.02 -12.72
N GLU A 4 -0.58 -9.62 -13.81
CA GLU A 4 0.28 -9.88 -14.99
C GLU A 4 0.45 -8.66 -15.90
N LYS A 5 -0.41 -7.64 -15.75
CA LYS A 5 -0.37 -6.42 -16.55
C LYS A 5 -0.21 -5.20 -15.65
N HIS A 6 0.67 -4.28 -16.03
CA HIS A 6 0.74 -2.97 -15.41
C HIS A 6 -0.57 -2.19 -15.64
N ASN A 7 -1.05 -1.44 -14.63
CA ASN A 7 -2.31 -0.68 -14.67
C ASN A 7 -2.43 0.25 -15.89
N THR A 8 -1.32 0.84 -16.36
CA THR A 8 -1.31 1.69 -17.56
C THR A 8 -1.69 0.93 -18.84
N SER A 9 -1.56 -0.40 -18.86
CA SER A 9 -1.93 -1.25 -19.98
C SER A 9 -3.35 -1.83 -19.88
N TRP A 10 -4.11 -1.49 -18.83
CA TRP A 10 -5.48 -1.96 -18.67
C TRP A 10 -6.42 -1.25 -19.65
N SER A 11 -7.36 -2.00 -20.19
CA SER A 11 -8.52 -1.44 -20.86
C SER A 11 -9.46 -0.80 -19.83
N LYS A 12 -10.33 0.10 -20.27
CA LYS A 12 -11.36 0.69 -19.41
C LYS A 12 -12.23 -0.37 -18.71
N ALA A 13 -12.54 -1.46 -19.40
CA ALA A 13 -13.31 -2.56 -18.82
C ALA A 13 -12.53 -3.30 -17.71
N GLU A 14 -11.23 -3.52 -17.89
CA GLU A 14 -10.38 -4.13 -16.85
C GLU A 14 -10.27 -3.22 -15.61
N ALA A 15 -10.09 -1.91 -15.80
CA ALA A 15 -10.07 -0.94 -14.70
C ALA A 15 -11.41 -0.91 -13.94
N GLU A 16 -12.54 -0.93 -14.64
CA GLU A 16 -13.87 -1.01 -14.01
C GLU A 16 -14.10 -2.32 -13.25
N CYS A 17 -13.67 -3.46 -13.79
CA CYS A 17 -13.71 -4.74 -13.08
C CYS A 17 -12.88 -4.69 -11.79
N TYR A 18 -11.70 -4.07 -11.84
CA TYR A 18 -10.86 -3.89 -10.66
C TYR A 18 -11.53 -3.00 -9.60
N ARG A 19 -12.12 -1.88 -10.02
CA ARG A 19 -12.89 -0.98 -9.16
C ARG A 19 -14.02 -1.70 -8.44
N HIS A 20 -14.86 -2.42 -9.18
CA HIS A 20 -15.96 -3.18 -8.60
C HIS A 20 -15.47 -4.22 -7.60
N TRP A 21 -14.41 -4.94 -7.94
CA TRP A 21 -13.84 -5.93 -7.05
C TRP A 21 -13.31 -5.32 -5.74
N ILE A 22 -12.65 -4.16 -5.78
CA ILE A 22 -12.21 -3.44 -4.56
C ILE A 22 -13.41 -3.10 -3.68
N LEU A 23 -14.44 -2.44 -4.25
CA LEU A 23 -15.62 -2.02 -3.49
C LEU A 23 -16.39 -3.20 -2.86
N GLU A 24 -16.51 -4.31 -3.58
CA GLU A 24 -17.19 -5.50 -3.07
C GLU A 24 -16.41 -6.25 -1.98
N ASN A 25 -15.08 -6.13 -1.99
CA ASN A 25 -14.24 -6.95 -1.14
C ASN A 25 -13.56 -6.18 -0.01
N GLN A 26 -13.52 -4.86 -0.02
CA GLN A 26 -12.83 -4.04 0.97
C GLN A 26 -13.17 -4.45 2.41
N GLU A 27 -14.44 -4.35 2.78
CA GLU A 27 -14.88 -4.67 4.14
C GLU A 27 -14.67 -6.15 4.50
N LYS A 28 -14.95 -7.04 3.55
CA LYS A 28 -14.79 -8.50 3.76
C LYS A 28 -13.33 -8.85 4.03
N ARG A 29 -12.39 -8.28 3.25
CA ARG A 29 -10.95 -8.52 3.39
C ARG A 29 -10.40 -7.90 4.66
N ALA A 30 -10.82 -6.68 5.01
CA ALA A 30 -10.48 -6.03 6.26
C ALA A 30 -10.92 -6.86 7.48
N LYS A 31 -12.17 -7.29 7.51
CA LYS A 31 -12.70 -8.15 8.59
C LYS A 31 -12.02 -9.51 8.64
N TYR A 32 -11.71 -10.10 7.48
CA TYR A 32 -11.01 -11.37 7.41
C TYR A 32 -9.61 -11.29 8.06
N LEU A 33 -8.85 -10.23 7.78
CA LEU A 33 -7.54 -10.01 8.41
C LEU A 33 -7.65 -10.00 9.94
N ILE A 34 -8.56 -9.23 10.48
CA ILE A 34 -8.76 -9.12 11.94
C ILE A 34 -9.20 -10.46 12.54
N GLN A 35 -10.14 -11.16 11.90
CA GLN A 35 -10.56 -12.48 12.36
C GLN A 35 -9.42 -13.49 12.33
N TYR A 36 -8.59 -13.46 11.29
CA TYR A 36 -7.42 -14.34 11.20
C TYR A 36 -6.46 -14.07 12.37
N LEU A 37 -6.19 -12.81 12.70
CA LEU A 37 -5.33 -12.43 13.82
C LEU A 37 -5.90 -12.82 15.18
N LYS A 38 -7.21 -12.71 15.38
CA LYS A 38 -7.92 -13.18 16.59
C LYS A 38 -7.83 -14.69 16.82
N HIS A 39 -7.50 -15.47 15.81
CA HIS A 39 -7.24 -16.92 15.94
C HIS A 39 -5.74 -17.26 16.02
N SER A 40 -4.90 -16.27 16.25
CA SER A 40 -3.44 -16.42 16.38
C SER A 40 -2.97 -16.13 17.81
N GLU A 41 -1.68 -16.22 18.04
CA GLU A 41 -1.04 -15.81 19.31
C GLU A 41 -1.19 -14.30 19.60
N TRP A 42 -1.65 -13.50 18.64
CA TRP A 42 -1.88 -12.06 18.73
C TRP A 42 -3.32 -11.67 19.11
N ALA A 43 -4.16 -12.66 19.44
CA ALA A 43 -5.57 -12.44 19.74
C ALA A 43 -5.81 -11.36 20.78
N LYS A 44 -5.04 -11.39 21.87
CA LYS A 44 -5.17 -10.44 22.97
C LYS A 44 -4.87 -9.00 22.55
N GLU A 45 -3.76 -8.77 21.87
CA GLU A 45 -3.36 -7.46 21.37
C GLU A 45 -4.36 -6.92 20.34
N VAL A 46 -4.92 -7.81 19.50
CA VAL A 46 -5.97 -7.45 18.54
C VAL A 46 -7.23 -7.01 19.27
N GLU A 47 -7.73 -7.76 20.26
CA GLU A 47 -8.92 -7.42 21.06
C GLU A 47 -8.76 -6.09 21.81
N GLU A 48 -7.57 -5.80 22.32
CA GLU A 48 -7.25 -4.56 23.03
C GLU A 48 -7.22 -3.34 22.10
N ASN A 49 -6.87 -3.53 20.80
CA ASN A 49 -6.57 -2.45 19.87
C ASN A 49 -7.53 -2.35 18.68
N GLU A 50 -8.43 -3.30 18.43
CA GLU A 50 -9.28 -3.40 17.23
C GLU A 50 -10.02 -2.11 16.82
N ASN A 51 -10.37 -1.27 17.78
CA ASN A 51 -11.08 -0.01 17.51
C ASN A 51 -10.21 1.24 17.77
N LYS A 52 -8.90 1.09 17.72
CA LYS A 52 -7.93 2.16 17.97
C LYS A 52 -6.89 2.17 16.86
N PRO A 53 -6.25 3.32 16.60
CA PRO A 53 -5.15 3.39 15.63
C PRO A 53 -3.99 2.44 15.93
N GLU A 54 -3.79 2.07 17.21
CA GLU A 54 -2.75 1.15 17.68
C GLU A 54 -2.89 -0.27 17.11
N ILE A 55 -4.03 -0.61 16.51
CA ILE A 55 -4.21 -1.88 15.79
C ILE A 55 -3.18 -2.02 14.65
N PHE A 56 -2.76 -0.90 14.03
CA PHE A 56 -1.74 -0.93 12.98
C PHE A 56 -0.36 -1.33 13.50
N LEU A 57 -0.03 -1.03 14.77
CA LEU A 57 1.17 -1.59 15.43
C LEU A 57 1.09 -3.12 15.51
N THR A 58 -0.04 -3.62 15.96
CA THR A 58 -0.26 -5.07 16.13
C THR A 58 -0.19 -5.80 14.80
N ILE A 59 -0.90 -5.30 13.78
CA ILE A 59 -0.92 -5.87 12.43
C ILE A 59 0.50 -5.88 11.84
N TRP A 60 1.24 -4.78 11.95
CA TRP A 60 2.55 -4.65 11.34
C TRP A 60 3.60 -5.50 12.02
N LYS A 61 3.64 -5.53 13.36
CA LYS A 61 4.51 -6.42 14.14
C LYS A 61 4.27 -7.88 13.79
N TRP A 62 2.99 -8.28 13.71
CA TRP A 62 2.64 -9.63 13.28
C TRP A 62 3.13 -9.90 11.85
N TYR A 63 2.86 -8.99 10.91
CA TYR A 63 3.26 -9.17 9.51
C TYR A 63 4.77 -9.29 9.36
N ARG A 64 5.54 -8.41 10.00
CA ARG A 64 7.01 -8.45 10.00
C ARG A 64 7.60 -9.77 10.52
N ARG A 65 6.95 -10.41 11.47
CA ARG A 65 7.40 -11.72 12.00
C ARG A 65 7.00 -12.90 11.11
N ASN A 66 5.98 -12.76 10.30
CA ASN A 66 5.35 -13.87 9.58
C ASN A 66 5.51 -13.81 8.06
N TYR A 67 5.93 -12.68 7.50
CA TYR A 67 6.14 -12.59 6.06
C TYR A 67 7.27 -13.53 5.60
N LYS A 68 7.14 -14.01 4.36
CA LYS A 68 8.16 -14.86 3.73
C LYS A 68 8.56 -14.24 2.40
N LYS A 69 9.87 -14.18 2.18
CA LYS A 69 10.45 -13.76 0.91
C LYS A 69 10.83 -14.95 0.05
N ARG A 70 10.88 -14.75 -1.25
CA ARG A 70 11.42 -15.69 -2.23
C ARG A 70 12.41 -15.01 -3.15
N GLU A 71 13.37 -15.75 -3.64
CA GLU A 71 14.28 -15.23 -4.67
C GLU A 71 13.56 -15.14 -6.02
N ARG A 72 13.73 -14.05 -6.73
CA ARG A 72 13.18 -13.83 -8.07
C ARG A 72 14.00 -14.59 -9.11
N LYS A 73 13.37 -14.93 -10.23
CA LYS A 73 14.10 -15.53 -11.36
C LYS A 73 15.20 -14.57 -11.83
N LYS A 74 16.42 -15.07 -12.00
CA LYS A 74 17.58 -14.28 -12.46
C LYS A 74 17.30 -13.49 -13.74
N SER A 75 16.55 -14.10 -14.69
CA SER A 75 16.16 -13.43 -15.93
C SER A 75 15.26 -12.20 -15.68
N SER A 76 14.32 -12.28 -14.74
CA SER A 76 13.44 -11.16 -14.40
C SER A 76 14.21 -10.02 -13.73
N VAL A 77 15.13 -10.35 -12.81
CA VAL A 77 16.00 -9.37 -12.17
C VAL A 77 16.90 -8.67 -13.20
N LEU A 78 17.50 -9.44 -14.11
CA LEU A 78 18.35 -8.88 -15.17
C LEU A 78 17.57 -7.95 -16.11
N MET A 79 16.36 -8.35 -16.50
CA MET A 79 15.52 -7.50 -17.37
C MET A 79 15.15 -6.17 -16.69
N GLU A 80 14.83 -6.19 -15.42
CA GLU A 80 14.55 -4.98 -14.64
C GLU A 80 15.78 -4.06 -14.54
N GLN A 81 16.94 -4.62 -14.24
CA GLN A 81 18.20 -3.87 -14.22
C GLN A 81 18.53 -3.23 -15.58
N ILE A 82 18.27 -3.95 -16.70
CA ILE A 82 18.46 -3.40 -18.05
C ILE A 82 17.48 -2.25 -18.30
N ASP A 83 16.20 -2.40 -17.90
CA ASP A 83 15.18 -1.37 -18.07
C ASP A 83 15.53 -0.11 -17.28
N MET A 84 15.95 -0.26 -16.02
CA MET A 84 16.38 0.86 -15.19
C MET A 84 17.58 1.61 -15.79
N LYS A 85 18.59 0.87 -16.27
CA LYS A 85 19.73 1.49 -16.98
C LYS A 85 19.29 2.24 -18.25
N ARG A 86 18.35 1.70 -19.01
CA ARG A 86 17.78 2.38 -20.20
C ARG A 86 17.05 3.67 -19.86
N LYS A 87 16.42 3.72 -18.69
CA LYS A 87 15.76 4.91 -18.14
C LYS A 87 16.73 5.91 -17.52
N GLY A 88 18.05 5.62 -17.50
CA GLY A 88 19.08 6.51 -16.98
C GLY A 88 19.36 6.38 -15.48
N PHE A 89 18.78 5.37 -14.82
CA PHE A 89 19.04 5.12 -13.39
C PHE A 89 20.35 4.35 -13.18
N SER A 90 21.05 4.67 -12.09
CA SER A 90 22.18 3.89 -11.63
C SER A 90 21.71 2.53 -11.08
N VAL A 91 22.38 1.47 -11.50
CA VAL A 91 22.15 0.12 -10.97
C VAL A 91 23.42 -0.31 -10.28
N ASP A 92 23.55 0.05 -9.02
CA ASP A 92 24.64 -0.38 -8.14
C ASP A 92 24.34 -1.73 -7.46
N SER A 93 25.23 -2.15 -6.55
CA SER A 93 25.06 -3.43 -5.83
C SER A 93 23.88 -3.41 -4.87
N ALA A 94 23.58 -2.27 -4.22
CA ALA A 94 22.47 -2.15 -3.29
C ALA A 94 21.12 -2.31 -4.03
N TYR A 95 20.98 -1.63 -5.17
CA TYR A 95 19.79 -1.83 -6.03
C TYR A 95 19.71 -3.28 -6.54
N ALA A 96 20.81 -3.87 -6.97
CA ALA A 96 20.85 -5.24 -7.46
C ALA A 96 20.37 -6.25 -6.38
N ASP A 97 20.74 -6.02 -5.12
CA ASP A 97 20.30 -6.85 -3.99
C ASP A 97 18.84 -6.61 -3.61
N SER A 98 18.36 -5.36 -3.64
CA SER A 98 16.96 -5.02 -3.33
C SER A 98 15.96 -5.66 -4.30
N VAL A 99 16.30 -5.74 -5.58
CA VAL A 99 15.43 -6.36 -6.60
C VAL A 99 15.57 -7.89 -6.69
N ARG A 100 16.51 -8.49 -5.96
CA ARG A 100 16.75 -9.94 -5.95
C ARG A 100 15.62 -10.73 -5.32
N TYR A 101 14.98 -10.15 -4.31
CA TYR A 101 13.92 -10.82 -3.55
C TYR A 101 12.55 -10.17 -3.81
N THR A 102 11.50 -10.93 -3.55
CA THR A 102 10.13 -10.47 -3.47
C THR A 102 9.38 -11.27 -2.42
N LEU A 103 8.22 -10.83 -2.03
CA LEU A 103 7.35 -11.61 -1.15
C LEU A 103 6.90 -12.91 -1.82
N THR A 104 6.62 -13.94 -1.01
CA THR A 104 5.82 -15.07 -1.49
C THR A 104 4.40 -14.60 -1.79
N GLU A 105 3.68 -15.31 -2.67
CA GLU A 105 2.29 -14.97 -3.02
C GLU A 105 1.37 -14.86 -1.79
N LYS A 106 1.58 -15.72 -0.79
CA LYS A 106 0.83 -15.66 0.46
C LYS A 106 1.14 -14.38 1.24
N SER A 107 2.40 -14.00 1.38
CA SER A 107 2.79 -12.80 2.11
C SER A 107 2.33 -11.54 1.38
N GLU A 108 2.38 -11.54 0.06
CA GLU A 108 1.90 -10.46 -0.79
C GLU A 108 0.37 -10.31 -0.70
N ALA A 109 -0.38 -11.43 -0.67
CA ALA A 109 -1.83 -11.39 -0.47
C ALA A 109 -2.21 -10.81 0.89
N VAL A 110 -1.45 -11.12 1.94
CA VAL A 110 -1.64 -10.54 3.27
C VAL A 110 -1.30 -9.04 3.29
N ALA A 111 -0.21 -8.63 2.63
CA ALA A 111 0.12 -7.21 2.48
C ALA A 111 -1.05 -6.44 1.82
N PHE A 112 -1.67 -7.06 0.81
CA PHE A 112 -2.85 -6.49 0.16
C PHE A 112 -4.05 -6.39 1.11
N ASP A 113 -4.25 -7.36 2.01
CA ASP A 113 -5.30 -7.31 3.05
C ASP A 113 -5.04 -6.21 4.08
N ILE A 114 -3.78 -5.93 4.39
CA ILE A 114 -3.41 -4.79 5.24
C ILE A 114 -3.79 -3.47 4.55
N GLY A 115 -3.55 -3.34 3.24
CA GLY A 115 -4.02 -2.19 2.45
C GLY A 115 -5.54 -2.02 2.46
N PHE A 116 -6.29 -3.13 2.37
CA PHE A 116 -7.75 -3.09 2.53
C PHE A 116 -8.19 -2.65 3.92
N TYR A 117 -7.52 -3.13 4.96
CA TYR A 117 -7.82 -2.74 6.32
C TYR A 117 -7.55 -1.26 6.56
N MET A 118 -6.42 -0.76 6.08
CA MET A 118 -6.07 0.66 6.17
C MET A 118 -7.11 1.53 5.44
N ALA A 119 -7.46 1.18 4.20
CA ALA A 119 -8.46 1.90 3.43
C ALA A 119 -9.84 1.89 4.12
N TRP A 120 -10.24 0.75 4.67
CA TRP A 120 -11.52 0.60 5.35
C TRP A 120 -11.60 1.46 6.61
N GLU A 121 -10.55 1.49 7.44
CA GLU A 121 -10.49 2.33 8.64
C GLU A 121 -10.48 3.82 8.27
N ILE A 122 -9.74 4.23 7.24
CA ILE A 122 -9.73 5.62 6.77
C ILE A 122 -11.13 6.05 6.34
N VAL A 123 -11.78 5.31 5.45
CA VAL A 123 -13.13 5.65 4.95
C VAL A 123 -14.17 5.67 6.06
N LYS A 124 -14.07 4.77 7.03
CA LYS A 124 -14.96 4.69 8.19
C LYS A 124 -14.87 5.92 9.10
N HIS A 125 -13.65 6.43 9.30
CA HIS A 125 -13.40 7.56 10.21
C HIS A 125 -13.41 8.93 9.53
N HIS A 126 -13.33 8.96 8.20
CA HIS A 126 -13.29 10.18 7.38
C HIS A 126 -14.34 10.12 6.26
N PRO A 127 -15.59 10.53 6.51
CA PRO A 127 -16.70 10.40 5.54
C PRO A 127 -16.49 11.18 4.23
N ASN A 128 -15.62 12.18 4.23
CA ASN A 128 -15.22 12.95 3.05
C ASN A 128 -14.27 12.17 2.13
N ILE A 129 -13.62 11.11 2.63
CA ILE A 129 -12.72 10.29 1.83
C ILE A 129 -13.52 9.25 1.06
N GLN A 130 -13.27 9.18 -0.24
CA GLN A 130 -13.97 8.27 -1.14
C GLN A 130 -13.01 7.58 -2.11
N TRP A 131 -13.37 6.37 -2.51
CA TRP A 131 -12.69 5.69 -3.59
C TRP A 131 -12.99 6.33 -4.94
N ARG A 132 -11.94 6.66 -5.70
CA ARG A 132 -12.04 7.29 -7.01
C ARG A 132 -11.01 6.71 -7.98
N MET A 133 -11.34 6.68 -9.26
CA MET A 133 -10.33 6.44 -10.30
C MET A 133 -9.41 7.64 -10.38
N ALA A 134 -8.09 7.40 -10.50
CA ALA A 134 -7.12 8.46 -10.71
C ALA A 134 -7.48 9.27 -11.97
N ASP A 135 -7.54 10.58 -11.83
CA ASP A 135 -7.83 11.51 -12.94
C ASP A 135 -6.51 12.05 -13.52
N VAL A 136 -5.79 11.16 -14.20
CA VAL A 136 -4.48 11.43 -14.77
C VAL A 136 -4.42 11.01 -16.25
N PRO A 137 -3.46 11.52 -17.04
CA PRO A 137 -3.23 11.09 -18.42
C PRO A 137 -3.00 9.58 -18.53
N LYS A 138 -3.34 8.99 -19.69
CA LYS A 138 -3.25 7.53 -19.90
C LYS A 138 -1.83 6.96 -19.83
N ASP A 139 -0.83 7.78 -20.06
CA ASP A 139 0.59 7.45 -20.00
C ASP A 139 1.20 7.68 -18.61
N ASP A 140 0.41 8.19 -17.67
CA ASP A 140 0.79 8.34 -16.28
C ASP A 140 0.85 6.96 -15.58
N ILE A 141 1.78 6.82 -14.63
CA ILE A 141 1.95 5.58 -13.85
C ILE A 141 0.71 5.26 -13.01
N GLU A 142 -0.07 6.27 -12.65
CA GLU A 142 -1.29 6.13 -11.85
C GLU A 142 -2.53 5.91 -12.70
N ALA A 143 -2.43 5.96 -14.03
CA ALA A 143 -3.56 5.74 -14.91
C ALA A 143 -4.28 4.43 -14.60
N ASN A 144 -5.61 4.49 -14.49
CA ASN A 144 -6.48 3.37 -14.12
C ASN A 144 -6.31 2.85 -12.68
N LEU A 145 -5.52 3.49 -11.82
CA LEU A 145 -5.52 3.14 -10.40
C LEU A 145 -6.82 3.61 -9.73
N PHE A 146 -7.28 2.80 -8.79
CA PHE A 146 -8.41 3.13 -7.94
C PHE A 146 -7.87 3.48 -6.55
N GLN A 147 -8.04 4.74 -6.15
CA GLN A 147 -7.37 5.38 -5.02
C GLN A 147 -8.39 6.04 -4.09
N LEU A 148 -7.96 6.33 -2.88
CA LEU A 148 -8.73 7.15 -1.94
C LEU A 148 -8.47 8.63 -2.26
N ASN A 149 -9.55 9.41 -2.43
CA ASN A 149 -9.52 10.84 -2.73
C ASN A 149 -10.15 11.65 -1.58
N GLY A 150 -9.71 12.88 -1.40
CA GLY A 150 -10.20 13.81 -0.38
C GLY A 150 -9.15 14.17 0.67
N PHE A 151 -7.88 13.97 0.36
CA PHE A 151 -6.76 14.38 1.20
C PHE A 151 -6.21 15.72 0.76
N TYR A 152 -5.71 16.49 1.74
CA TYR A 152 -5.16 17.83 1.51
C TYR A 152 -3.89 18.02 2.31
N ASP A 153 -2.81 18.35 1.62
CA ASP A 153 -1.58 18.78 2.27
C ASP A 153 -1.65 20.29 2.57
N CYS A 154 -1.67 20.61 3.86
CA CYS A 154 -1.73 21.97 4.36
C CYS A 154 -0.34 22.52 4.74
N GLU A 155 0.69 21.67 4.83
CA GLU A 155 1.98 22.05 5.44
C GLU A 155 3.02 22.57 4.43
N GLU A 156 3.00 22.09 3.19
CA GLU A 156 4.07 22.38 2.22
C GLU A 156 4.05 23.81 1.62
N ARG A 157 3.04 24.63 1.83
CA ARG A 157 2.89 25.88 1.07
C ARG A 157 3.04 27.19 1.82
N GLY A 158 3.20 27.19 3.14
CA GLY A 158 3.29 28.41 3.94
C GLY A 158 1.96 29.19 4.02
N GLU A 159 1.90 30.17 4.90
CA GLU A 159 0.70 30.97 5.15
C GLU A 159 0.12 31.61 3.88
N GLY A 160 -1.18 31.40 3.62
CA GLY A 160 -1.94 32.04 2.55
C GLY A 160 -1.97 31.29 1.21
N LYS A 161 -1.49 30.05 1.11
CA LYS A 161 -1.64 29.23 -0.10
C LYS A 161 -2.76 28.20 0.08
N GLU A 162 -3.45 27.88 -1.01
CA GLU A 162 -4.48 26.83 -0.98
C GLU A 162 -3.87 25.47 -0.75
N PRO A 163 -4.55 24.60 0.04
CA PRO A 163 -4.11 23.23 0.26
C PRO A 163 -3.95 22.47 -1.07
N PHE A 164 -2.95 21.61 -1.14
CA PHE A 164 -2.76 20.73 -2.29
C PHE A 164 -3.57 19.44 -2.10
N ALA A 165 -4.52 19.19 -3.01
CA ALA A 165 -5.28 17.96 -3.04
C ALA A 165 -4.44 16.82 -3.64
N PHE A 166 -4.49 15.63 -3.02
CA PHE A 166 -3.81 14.44 -3.53
C PHE A 166 -4.63 13.18 -3.26
N ASP A 167 -4.31 12.11 -3.97
CA ASP A 167 -4.92 10.80 -3.84
C ASP A 167 -3.99 9.83 -3.11
N VAL A 168 -4.56 8.91 -2.36
CA VAL A 168 -3.83 7.89 -1.61
C VAL A 168 -4.11 6.51 -2.20
N ASN A 169 -3.07 5.82 -2.63
CA ASN A 169 -3.13 4.41 -2.99
C ASN A 169 -2.72 3.55 -1.79
N PRO A 170 -3.67 3.00 -0.98
CA PRO A 170 -3.33 2.26 0.22
C PRO A 170 -2.47 1.02 -0.07
N PHE A 171 -2.67 0.39 -1.21
CA PHE A 171 -1.88 -0.78 -1.61
C PHE A 171 -0.45 -0.41 -1.98
N GLY A 172 -0.26 0.73 -2.66
CA GLY A 172 1.06 1.28 -3.00
C GLY A 172 1.85 1.66 -1.74
N TYR A 173 1.20 2.24 -0.75
CA TYR A 173 1.84 2.56 0.54
C TYR A 173 2.29 1.30 1.28
N ILE A 174 1.48 0.25 1.33
CA ILE A 174 1.89 -1.03 1.92
C ILE A 174 3.01 -1.67 1.09
N GLU A 175 2.96 -1.52 -0.23
CA GLU A 175 4.02 -2.00 -1.11
C GLU A 175 5.35 -1.28 -0.83
N SER A 176 5.36 0.02 -0.64
CA SER A 176 6.58 0.75 -0.28
C SER A 176 7.18 0.24 1.03
N LEU A 177 6.37 0.07 2.07
CA LEU A 177 6.82 -0.44 3.36
C LEU A 177 7.45 -1.84 3.29
N TRP A 178 6.83 -2.79 2.57
CA TRP A 178 7.42 -4.12 2.50
C TRP A 178 8.63 -4.19 1.56
N ARG A 179 8.77 -3.28 0.61
CA ARG A 179 9.99 -3.17 -0.22
C ARG A 179 11.21 -2.81 0.62
N GLU A 180 11.04 -1.97 1.65
CA GLU A 180 12.09 -1.63 2.61
C GLU A 180 12.65 -2.85 3.35
N PHE A 181 11.90 -3.97 3.48
CA PHE A 181 12.45 -5.23 4.02
C PHE A 181 13.62 -5.81 3.20
N PHE A 182 13.78 -5.35 1.97
CA PHE A 182 14.84 -5.80 1.06
C PHE A 182 15.92 -4.74 0.89
N ASP A 183 15.68 -3.54 1.41
CA ASP A 183 16.65 -2.46 1.46
C ASP A 183 17.49 -2.61 2.74
N GLN A 184 18.83 -2.64 2.57
CA GLN A 184 19.74 -2.77 3.70
C GLN A 184 19.90 -1.46 4.48
N GLU A 185 19.52 -0.32 3.88
CA GLU A 185 19.72 1.01 4.46
C GLU A 185 18.49 1.56 5.21
N ALA A 186 17.30 1.00 4.98
CA ALA A 186 16.03 1.51 5.48
C ALA A 186 15.09 0.42 5.97
N GLU A 187 15.52 -0.39 6.95
CA GLU A 187 14.62 -1.40 7.50
C GLU A 187 13.43 -0.75 8.24
N PRO A 188 12.17 -1.06 7.88
CA PRO A 188 11.02 -0.46 8.53
C PRO A 188 10.95 -0.88 9.99
N THR A 189 10.56 0.06 10.84
CA THR A 189 10.38 -0.17 12.28
C THR A 189 9.05 -0.86 12.58
N ASP A 190 8.85 -1.28 13.82
CA ASP A 190 7.57 -1.81 14.29
C ASP A 190 6.43 -0.77 14.23
N GLU A 191 6.76 0.51 14.15
CA GLU A 191 5.81 1.63 14.14
C GLU A 191 5.50 2.15 12.73
N SER A 192 6.22 1.70 11.70
CA SER A 192 6.14 2.28 10.34
C SER A 192 4.71 2.34 9.79
N LEU A 193 3.93 1.26 9.89
CA LEU A 193 2.56 1.25 9.41
C LEU A 193 1.63 2.14 10.25
N TYR A 194 1.84 2.17 11.57
CA TYR A 194 1.06 3.02 12.47
C TYR A 194 1.31 4.50 12.18
N GLN A 195 2.56 4.89 12.05
CA GLN A 195 2.92 6.26 11.71
C GLN A 195 2.34 6.66 10.35
N MET A 196 2.49 5.81 9.34
CA MET A 196 1.90 6.02 8.02
C MET A 196 0.38 6.22 8.09
N TYR A 197 -0.35 5.42 8.87
CA TYR A 197 -1.78 5.60 9.07
C TYR A 197 -2.10 6.95 9.72
N LEU A 198 -1.35 7.36 10.73
CA LEU A 198 -1.56 8.64 11.41
C LEU A 198 -1.31 9.82 10.47
N ASP A 199 -0.23 9.76 9.69
CA ASP A 199 0.14 10.82 8.74
C ASP A 199 -0.94 10.99 7.66
N ILE A 200 -1.42 9.88 7.07
CA ILE A 200 -2.51 9.89 6.10
C ILE A 200 -3.82 10.41 6.73
N SER A 201 -4.17 9.91 7.91
CA SER A 201 -5.40 10.33 8.61
C SER A 201 -5.38 11.80 9.00
N ALA A 202 -4.20 12.34 9.35
CA ALA A 202 -4.06 13.76 9.67
C ALA A 202 -4.35 14.67 8.47
N GLN A 203 -4.17 14.17 7.25
CA GLN A 203 -4.39 14.89 5.99
C GLN A 203 -5.81 14.70 5.44
N ALA A 204 -6.61 13.81 6.03
CA ALA A 204 -8.02 13.59 5.69
C ALA A 204 -8.96 14.63 6.33
N LYS A 205 -8.53 15.87 6.47
CA LYS A 205 -9.31 16.92 7.13
C LYS A 205 -10.48 17.40 6.25
N GLU A 206 -11.61 17.69 6.90
CA GLU A 206 -12.67 18.45 6.27
C GLU A 206 -12.14 19.84 5.90
N VAL A 207 -12.28 20.22 4.64
CA VAL A 207 -11.97 21.57 4.13
C VAL A 207 -13.19 22.46 4.28
#